data_7278d679970951fac7c6088878e72beb
#
_entry.id   7278d679970951fac7c6088878e72beb
#
_cell.length_a   1.000
_cell.length_b   1.000
_cell.length_c   1.000
_cell.angle_alpha   90.00
_cell.angle_beta   90.00
_cell.angle_gamma   90.00
#
_symmetry.space_group_name_H-M   'P 1'
#
loop_
_entity.id
_entity.type
_entity.pdbx_description
1 polymer ?
#
loop_
_entity_poly.entity_id
_entity_poly.type
_entity_poly.pdbx_seq_one_letter_code
_entity_poly.pdbx_strand_id
1 'polypeptide(L)'
;MLVKLEDVCNKATSNIMQKNIADHKGAYKIFGATGYIGAVDFYDQEESYVAIVKDGAGIGRTFLLPEKTSVINTMQYLLPKGNIIPEYLYYVVQFMHLEKYFTGSTIPHIYYRDYK
;
A
#
# COMPACT_ATOMS: atom_id res chain seq x y z
N MET A 1 12.24 21.41 2.32
CA MET A 1 10.88 21.56 2.88
C MET A 1 10.42 20.23 3.47
N LEU A 2 9.94 20.27 4.70
CA LEU A 2 9.44 19.07 5.33
C LEU A 2 7.95 18.88 4.99
N VAL A 3 7.63 17.68 4.51
CA VAL A 3 6.25 17.31 4.20
C VAL A 3 5.88 16.12 5.07
N LYS A 4 4.78 16.25 5.80
CA LYS A 4 4.27 15.14 6.58
C LYS A 4 3.43 14.26 5.66
N LEU A 5 3.53 12.95 5.84
CA LEU A 5 2.78 12.01 5.00
C LEU A 5 1.28 12.28 5.07
N GLU A 6 0.77 12.61 6.26
CA GLU A 6 -0.65 12.90 6.44
C GLU A 6 -1.13 14.14 5.67
N ASP A 7 -0.21 15.00 5.22
CA ASP A 7 -0.55 16.19 4.45
C ASP A 7 -0.80 15.86 2.97
N VAL A 8 -0.29 14.75 2.48
CA VAL A 8 -0.35 14.42 1.06
C VAL A 8 -1.17 13.17 0.76
N CYS A 9 -1.55 12.39 1.77
CA CYS A 9 -2.35 11.20 1.53
C CYS A 9 -3.24 10.83 2.72
N ASN A 10 -4.27 10.05 2.42
CA ASN A 10 -5.11 9.39 3.42
C ASN A 10 -4.73 7.92 3.43
N LYS A 11 -4.80 7.30 4.60
CA LYS A 11 -4.58 5.86 4.68
C LYS A 11 -5.90 5.11 4.54
N ALA A 12 -5.81 3.90 4.04
CA ALA A 12 -6.92 2.95 4.07
C ALA A 12 -6.35 1.56 4.21
N THR A 13 -7.10 0.66 4.82
CA THR A 13 -6.65 -0.71 5.03
C THR A 13 -7.41 -1.66 4.13
N SER A 14 -6.83 -2.85 3.91
CA SER A 14 -7.49 -3.92 3.18
C SER A 14 -7.80 -5.06 4.15
N ASN A 15 -8.97 -5.66 3.97
CA ASN A 15 -9.37 -6.85 4.72
C ASN A 15 -9.24 -8.12 3.87
N ILE A 16 -8.68 -8.00 2.68
CA ILE A 16 -8.58 -9.13 1.75
C ILE A 16 -7.44 -10.03 2.18
N MET A 17 -7.73 -11.29 2.41
CA MET A 17 -6.71 -12.28 2.77
C MET A 17 -6.29 -13.03 1.51
N GLN A 18 -4.99 -13.31 1.40
CA GLN A 18 -4.46 -13.98 0.21
C GLN A 18 -5.15 -15.32 -0.06
N LYS A 19 -5.50 -16.05 0.99
CA LYS A 19 -6.17 -17.34 0.85
C LYS A 19 -7.55 -17.24 0.18
N ASN A 20 -8.15 -16.05 0.17
CA ASN A 20 -9.50 -15.86 -0.38
C ASN A 20 -9.49 -15.51 -1.86
N ILE A 21 -8.33 -15.28 -2.46
CA ILE A 21 -8.23 -14.84 -3.86
C ILE A 21 -8.78 -15.89 -4.81
N ALA A 22 -8.53 -17.15 -4.53
CA ALA A 22 -8.98 -18.24 -5.39
C ALA A 22 -10.50 -18.33 -5.51
N ASP A 23 -11.22 -17.85 -4.49
CA ASP A 23 -12.69 -17.90 -4.46
C ASP A 23 -13.33 -16.72 -5.19
N HIS A 24 -12.54 -15.73 -5.61
CA HIS A 24 -13.04 -14.50 -6.20
C HIS A 24 -12.37 -14.18 -7.54
N LYS A 25 -12.13 -15.19 -8.36
CA LYS A 25 -11.44 -15.00 -9.64
C LYS A 25 -12.20 -14.04 -10.55
N GLY A 26 -11.47 -13.13 -11.17
CA GLY A 26 -12.03 -12.12 -12.04
C GLY A 26 -10.99 -11.41 -12.89
N ALA A 27 -11.29 -10.18 -13.30
CA ALA A 27 -10.46 -9.42 -14.23
C ALA A 27 -9.63 -8.32 -13.57
N TYR A 28 -9.83 -8.05 -12.28
CA TYR A 28 -9.16 -6.95 -11.60
C TYR A 28 -7.97 -7.44 -10.82
N LYS A 29 -6.80 -6.84 -11.06
CA LYS A 29 -5.55 -7.27 -10.45
C LYS A 29 -5.53 -7.02 -8.96
N ILE A 30 -4.89 -7.92 -8.21
CA ILE A 30 -4.65 -7.75 -6.78
C ILE A 30 -3.17 -7.98 -6.50
N PHE A 31 -2.63 -7.19 -5.57
CA PHE A 31 -1.19 -7.13 -5.30
C PHE A 31 -0.89 -7.45 -3.84
N GLY A 32 0.27 -8.04 -3.62
CA GLY A 32 0.78 -8.32 -2.29
C GLY A 32 2.19 -7.75 -2.12
N ALA A 33 2.89 -8.21 -1.08
CA ALA A 33 4.22 -7.69 -0.74
C ALA A 33 5.27 -7.90 -1.84
N THR A 34 5.04 -8.85 -2.74
CA THR A 34 5.97 -9.13 -3.84
C THR A 34 5.47 -8.61 -5.19
N GLY A 35 4.32 -7.94 -5.22
CA GLY A 35 3.73 -7.41 -6.44
C GLY A 35 2.47 -8.15 -6.84
N TYR A 36 2.26 -8.36 -8.13
CA TYR A 36 1.06 -9.01 -8.67
C TYR A 36 0.93 -10.44 -8.15
N ILE A 37 -0.23 -10.77 -7.56
CA ILE A 37 -0.46 -12.10 -7.03
C ILE A 37 -1.74 -12.76 -7.56
N GLY A 38 -2.53 -12.06 -8.35
CA GLY A 38 -3.73 -12.65 -8.91
C GLY A 38 -4.71 -11.63 -9.43
N ALA A 39 -5.90 -12.09 -9.79
CA ALA A 39 -6.97 -11.23 -10.26
C ALA A 39 -8.28 -11.67 -9.62
N VAL A 40 -9.11 -10.71 -9.23
CA VAL A 40 -10.35 -10.94 -8.51
C VAL A 40 -11.52 -10.27 -9.23
N ASP A 41 -12.73 -10.55 -8.78
CA ASP A 41 -13.95 -10.06 -9.41
C ASP A 41 -14.43 -8.71 -8.86
N PHE A 42 -13.58 -8.06 -8.06
CA PHE A 42 -13.86 -6.75 -7.47
C PHE A 42 -12.58 -5.91 -7.43
N TYR A 43 -12.71 -4.64 -7.07
CA TYR A 43 -11.56 -3.80 -6.79
C TYR A 43 -11.90 -2.81 -5.67
N ASP A 44 -10.90 -2.52 -4.82
CA ASP A 44 -11.07 -1.60 -3.71
C ASP A 44 -10.83 -0.15 -4.12
N GLN A 45 -9.92 0.07 -5.10
CA GLN A 45 -9.52 1.42 -5.50
C GLN A 45 -9.83 1.63 -6.97
N GLU A 46 -10.62 2.64 -7.26
CA GLU A 46 -11.00 2.96 -8.62
C GLU A 46 -9.90 3.68 -9.37
N GLU A 47 -9.09 4.49 -8.66
CA GLU A 47 -8.03 5.28 -9.25
C GLU A 47 -6.67 4.77 -8.82
N SER A 48 -5.63 5.18 -9.58
CA SER A 48 -4.24 4.84 -9.26
C SER A 48 -3.87 5.34 -7.85
N TYR A 49 -3.02 4.59 -7.16
CA TYR A 49 -2.70 4.87 -5.76
C TYR A 49 -1.32 4.32 -5.41
N VAL A 50 -0.88 4.61 -4.17
CA VAL A 50 0.36 4.08 -3.62
C VAL A 50 -0.01 3.06 -2.53
N ALA A 51 0.79 2.02 -2.40
CA ALA A 51 0.63 1.05 -1.33
C ALA A 51 1.99 0.72 -0.70
N ILE A 52 1.98 0.44 0.58
CA ILE A 52 3.20 0.12 1.31
C ILE A 52 3.00 -1.18 2.08
N VAL A 53 4.05 -2.00 2.13
CA VAL A 53 4.03 -3.24 2.92
C VAL A 53 4.16 -2.88 4.39
N LYS A 54 3.17 -3.28 5.19
CA LYS A 54 3.15 -2.97 6.63
C LYS A 54 3.42 -4.18 7.51
N ASP A 55 3.32 -5.39 6.98
CA ASP A 55 3.53 -6.63 7.74
C ASP A 55 4.38 -7.60 6.95
N GLY A 56 5.23 -8.34 7.64
CA GLY A 56 5.98 -9.45 7.06
C GLY A 56 7.27 -9.04 6.39
N ALA A 57 7.79 -9.92 5.55
CA ALA A 57 9.01 -9.65 4.79
C ALA A 57 8.76 -8.53 3.78
N GLY A 58 9.75 -7.67 3.59
CA GLY A 58 9.64 -6.54 2.67
C GLY A 58 8.97 -5.32 3.24
N ILE A 59 8.75 -5.28 4.57
CA ILE A 59 8.13 -4.15 5.24
C ILE A 59 8.79 -2.84 4.82
N GLY A 60 7.97 -1.83 4.52
CA GLY A 60 8.46 -0.55 4.01
C GLY A 60 8.55 -0.46 2.50
N ARG A 61 8.45 -1.59 1.79
CA ARG A 61 8.47 -1.59 0.32
C ARG A 61 7.23 -0.87 -0.21
N THR A 62 7.44 0.00 -1.18
CA THR A 62 6.39 0.89 -1.71
C THR A 62 6.10 0.54 -3.17
N PHE A 63 4.83 0.61 -3.53
CA PHE A 63 4.36 0.34 -4.90
C PHE A 63 3.49 1.48 -5.40
N LEU A 64 3.66 1.82 -6.67
CA LEU A 64 2.73 2.69 -7.40
C LEU A 64 1.84 1.76 -8.23
N LEU A 65 0.56 1.72 -7.92
CA LEU A 65 -0.35 0.72 -8.48
C LEU A 65 -1.44 1.37 -9.35
N PRO A 66 -1.91 0.64 -10.38
CA PRO A 66 -2.87 1.19 -11.33
C PRO A 66 -4.29 1.25 -10.77
N GLU A 67 -5.16 1.90 -11.53
CA GLU A 67 -6.58 1.98 -11.23
C GLU A 67 -7.26 0.62 -11.28
N LYS A 68 -8.38 0.51 -10.58
CA LYS A 68 -9.23 -0.69 -10.54
C LYS A 68 -8.47 -1.92 -10.07
N THR A 69 -7.77 -1.76 -8.95
CA THR A 69 -6.98 -2.83 -8.34
C THR A 69 -7.16 -2.82 -6.82
N SER A 70 -6.57 -3.82 -6.18
CA SER A 70 -6.63 -3.98 -4.73
C SER A 70 -5.32 -4.50 -4.18
N VAL A 71 -5.13 -4.42 -2.87
CA VAL A 71 -4.01 -5.06 -2.19
C VAL A 71 -4.55 -5.95 -1.08
N ILE A 72 -3.72 -6.91 -0.64
CA ILE A 72 -4.10 -7.78 0.47
C ILE A 72 -3.80 -7.12 1.82
N ASN A 73 -4.23 -7.76 2.89
CA ASN A 73 -4.21 -7.19 4.24
C ASN A 73 -2.83 -6.93 4.84
N THR A 74 -1.76 -7.46 4.24
CA THR A 74 -0.38 -7.16 4.68
C THR A 74 0.11 -5.82 4.17
N MET A 75 -0.70 -5.12 3.39
CA MET A 75 -0.35 -3.83 2.81
C MET A 75 -1.30 -2.74 3.27
N GLN A 76 -0.83 -1.51 3.14
CA GLN A 76 -1.59 -0.31 3.50
C GLN A 76 -1.77 0.54 2.25
N TYR A 77 -3.00 0.98 1.99
CA TYR A 77 -3.25 1.97 0.94
C TYR A 77 -2.80 3.35 1.41
N LEU A 78 -2.15 4.08 0.53
CA LEU A 78 -1.84 5.49 0.71
C LEU A 78 -2.48 6.24 -0.45
N LEU A 79 -3.60 6.91 -0.17
CA LEU A 79 -4.43 7.51 -1.21
C LEU A 79 -4.11 9.00 -1.33
N PRO A 80 -3.68 9.49 -2.50
CA PRO A 80 -3.30 10.89 -2.66
C PRO A 80 -4.45 11.83 -2.29
N LYS A 81 -4.15 12.92 -1.62
CA LYS A 81 -5.12 13.96 -1.26
C LYS A 81 -5.22 15.03 -2.34
N GLY A 82 -6.44 15.52 -2.56
CA GLY A 82 -6.66 16.70 -3.39
C GLY A 82 -6.02 16.57 -4.75
N ASN A 83 -5.11 17.49 -5.07
CA ASN A 83 -4.45 17.56 -6.36
C ASN A 83 -3.13 16.79 -6.42
N ILE A 84 -2.80 16.05 -5.37
CA ILE A 84 -1.57 15.24 -5.34
C ILE A 84 -1.73 14.08 -6.31
N ILE A 85 -0.79 13.95 -7.27
CA ILE A 85 -0.81 12.82 -8.18
C ILE A 85 -0.12 11.62 -7.53
N PRO A 86 -0.53 10.39 -7.87
CA PRO A 86 0.05 9.18 -7.25
C PRO A 86 1.56 9.09 -7.43
N GLU A 87 2.08 9.48 -8.58
CA GLU A 87 3.52 9.45 -8.86
C GLU A 87 4.30 10.32 -7.88
N TYR A 88 3.78 11.50 -7.56
CA TYR A 88 4.42 12.39 -6.60
C TYR A 88 4.42 11.76 -5.21
N LEU A 89 3.28 11.21 -4.79
CA LEU A 89 3.18 10.54 -3.50
C LEU A 89 4.15 9.37 -3.41
N TYR A 90 4.28 8.61 -4.49
CA TYR A 90 5.21 7.49 -4.53
C TYR A 90 6.65 7.95 -4.27
N TYR A 91 7.08 9.04 -4.93
CA TYR A 91 8.42 9.57 -4.72
C TYR A 91 8.61 10.11 -3.31
N VAL A 92 7.60 10.77 -2.75
CA VAL A 92 7.66 11.27 -1.38
C VAL A 92 7.88 10.12 -0.39
N VAL A 93 7.11 9.04 -0.54
CA VAL A 93 7.20 7.89 0.34
C VAL A 93 8.56 7.21 0.20
N GLN A 94 9.04 7.06 -1.04
CA GLN A 94 10.37 6.49 -1.28
C GLN A 94 11.46 7.33 -0.63
N PHE A 95 11.36 8.65 -0.76
CA PHE A 95 12.34 9.57 -0.19
C PHE A 95 12.38 9.50 1.34
N MET A 96 11.26 9.20 1.97
CA MET A 96 11.17 9.10 3.42
C MET A 96 11.88 7.86 3.98
N HIS A 97 12.19 6.87 3.15
CA HIS A 97 12.88 5.65 3.59
C HIS A 97 12.18 4.99 4.77
N LEU A 98 10.93 4.61 4.57
CA LEU A 98 10.07 4.12 5.65
C LEU A 98 10.61 2.88 6.36
N GLU A 99 11.50 2.12 5.73
CA GLU A 99 12.15 0.98 6.37
C GLU A 99 12.91 1.36 7.63
N LYS A 100 13.26 2.63 7.80
CA LYS A 100 13.94 3.11 9.01
C LYS A 100 13.02 3.14 10.23
N TYR A 101 11.72 3.04 10.01
CA TYR A 101 10.74 3.02 11.10
C TYR A 101 10.46 1.61 11.60
N PHE A 102 11.15 0.64 11.05
CA PHE A 102 11.10 -0.73 11.54
C PHE A 102 11.84 -0.79 12.88
N THR A 103 11.15 -1.24 13.92
CA THR A 103 11.65 -1.12 15.29
C THR A 103 12.50 -2.30 15.75
N GLY A 104 12.76 -3.27 14.88
CA GLY A 104 13.55 -4.43 15.28
C GLY A 104 12.76 -5.49 16.02
N SER A 105 11.47 -5.40 16.03
CA SER A 105 10.60 -6.43 16.57
C SER A 105 10.80 -7.74 15.81
N THR A 106 10.56 -8.86 16.48
CA THR A 106 10.64 -10.16 15.82
C THR A 106 9.55 -10.34 14.78
N ILE A 107 8.49 -9.55 14.87
CA ILE A 107 7.42 -9.52 13.86
C ILE A 107 7.48 -8.18 13.17
N PRO A 108 7.97 -8.12 11.91
CA PRO A 108 8.07 -6.86 11.19
C PRO A 108 6.70 -6.21 11.01
N HIS A 109 6.61 -4.96 11.45
CA HIS A 109 5.35 -4.23 11.39
C HIS A 109 5.61 -2.73 11.45
N ILE A 110 5.01 -1.98 10.51
CA ILE A 110 5.07 -0.51 10.51
C ILE A 110 3.65 0.01 10.65
N TYR A 111 3.43 0.88 11.62
CA TYR A 111 2.15 1.53 11.80
C TYR A 111 2.17 2.90 11.13
N TYR A 112 1.04 3.28 10.54
CA TYR A 112 0.92 4.58 9.87
C TYR A 112 1.42 5.73 10.75
N ARG A 113 1.08 5.70 12.02
CA ARG A 113 1.45 6.77 12.97
C ARG A 113 2.96 6.95 13.11
N ASP A 114 3.77 5.97 12.72
CA ASP A 114 5.21 6.02 12.89
C ASP A 114 5.92 6.79 11.79
N TYR A 115 5.24 7.10 10.70
CA TYR A 115 5.87 7.76 9.57
C TYR A 115 5.05 8.89 8.95
N LYS A 116 3.97 9.28 9.58
CA LYS A 116 3.19 10.40 9.09
C LYS A 116 3.76 11.76 9.54
#